data_4e3d34747b76c23a085d031487dd89bb
#
_entry.id   4e3d34747b76c23a085d031487dd89bb
#
_cell.length_a   1.000
_cell.length_b   1.000
_cell.length_c   1.000
_cell.angle_alpha   90.00
_cell.angle_beta   90.00
_cell.angle_gamma   90.00
#
_symmetry.space_group_name_H-M   'P 1'
#
loop_
_entity.id
_entity.type
_entity.pdbx_description
1 polymer ?
#
loop_
_entity_poly.entity_id
_entity_poly.type
_entity_poly.pdbx_seq_one_letter_code
_entity_poly.pdbx_strand_id
1 'polypeptide(L)'
;SLPRRLLFPQLPADAELPPLLVSPSATPALNAELYEFIALALRAYVNPWWTKITRYDKEFLPTITRIFTAVIRALETRLVSIDLAPLFFRDLPALVTQHYVDFRNAKSKLHTSYASGGAATLPQLFHHLQPHMAVNSDGQISDVYVRQAIDHILKACLPQEDYESEAERYIVREIVLSVLLRNVLPCVTQPWFIQKLMLNNLVSERHEAKFPEVSRFTFVPRNTFSLQSLAIYFFSTVQTISGACLALIHAYRQARDTIRKVNQS
;
A
#
# COMPACT_ATOMS: atom_id res chain seq x y z
N SER A 1 1.45 22.45 16.26
CA SER A 1 1.18 21.72 15.02
C SER A 1 0.22 20.56 15.24
N LEU A 2 -0.47 20.12 14.18
CA LEU A 2 -1.37 18.96 14.22
C LEU A 2 -0.63 17.66 14.59
N PRO A 3 0.54 17.36 14.00
CA PRO A 3 1.30 16.17 14.35
C PRO A 3 1.60 16.06 15.85
N ARG A 4 2.02 17.14 16.46
CA ARG A 4 2.34 17.16 17.91
C ARG A 4 1.14 16.78 18.76
N ARG A 5 -0.02 17.37 18.50
CA ARG A 5 -1.22 17.10 19.31
C ARG A 5 -1.78 15.69 19.11
N LEU A 6 -1.65 15.15 17.91
CA LEU A 6 -2.27 13.88 17.54
C LEU A 6 -1.34 12.67 17.73
N LEU A 7 -0.07 12.82 17.34
CA LEU A 7 0.90 11.72 17.31
C LEU A 7 1.78 11.68 18.55
N PHE A 8 2.05 12.85 19.14
CA PHE A 8 2.97 13.01 20.29
C PHE A 8 2.34 13.84 21.42
N PRO A 9 1.18 13.43 21.97
CA PRO A 9 0.49 14.21 22.99
C PRO A 9 1.27 14.37 24.29
N GLN A 10 2.25 13.50 24.53
CA GLN A 10 3.08 13.52 25.75
C GLN A 10 4.33 14.37 25.60
N LEU A 11 4.63 14.86 24.38
CA LEU A 11 5.84 15.65 24.14
C LEU A 11 5.65 17.10 24.63
N PRO A 12 6.62 17.68 25.38
CA PRO A 12 6.58 19.07 25.81
C PRO A 12 6.43 20.04 24.63
N ALA A 13 5.78 21.19 24.86
CA ALA A 13 5.48 22.15 23.79
C ALA A 13 6.72 22.65 23.04
N ASP A 14 7.85 22.75 23.72
CA ASP A 14 9.12 23.28 23.20
C ASP A 14 10.05 22.19 22.63
N ALA A 15 9.74 20.89 22.83
CA ALA A 15 10.57 19.82 22.31
C ALA A 15 10.40 19.66 20.79
N GLU A 16 11.47 19.39 20.09
CA GLU A 16 11.41 19.03 18.66
C GLU A 16 10.81 17.65 18.47
N LEU A 17 10.14 17.45 17.32
CA LEU A 17 9.64 16.13 16.94
C LEU A 17 10.83 15.21 16.66
N PRO A 18 10.79 13.94 17.11
CA PRO A 18 11.84 13.00 16.78
C PRO A 18 11.93 12.82 15.26
N PRO A 19 13.13 12.71 14.67
CA PRO A 19 13.25 12.55 13.22
C PRO A 19 12.58 11.26 12.79
N LEU A 20 11.74 11.32 11.77
CA LEU A 20 11.10 10.14 11.17
C LEU A 20 12.10 9.37 10.31
N LEU A 21 12.81 10.09 9.43
CA LEU A 21 13.91 9.61 8.61
C LEU A 21 15.24 10.01 9.26
N VAL A 22 16.20 9.09 9.23
CA VAL A 22 17.49 9.25 9.91
C VAL A 22 18.64 9.43 8.90
N SER A 23 18.41 9.23 7.62
CA SER A 23 19.45 9.36 6.59
C SER A 23 19.97 10.80 6.49
N PRO A 24 21.26 11.00 6.14
CA PRO A 24 21.86 12.33 6.01
C PRO A 24 21.18 13.22 4.95
N SER A 25 20.48 12.61 4.00
CA SER A 25 19.72 13.31 2.96
C SER A 25 18.33 13.77 3.40
N ALA A 26 17.85 13.31 4.56
CA ALA A 26 16.54 13.68 5.09
C ALA A 26 16.58 15.08 5.71
N THR A 27 15.93 16.05 5.10
CA THR A 27 15.83 17.40 5.63
C THR A 27 14.80 17.47 6.77
N PRO A 28 14.95 18.39 7.75
CA PRO A 28 13.93 18.61 8.78
C PRO A 28 12.57 18.97 8.20
N ALA A 29 12.53 19.69 7.08
CA ALA A 29 11.31 20.03 6.37
C ALA A 29 10.59 18.77 5.85
N LEU A 30 11.31 17.83 5.25
CA LEU A 30 10.75 16.56 4.79
C LEU A 30 10.16 15.75 5.95
N ASN A 31 10.85 15.68 7.08
CA ASN A 31 10.33 15.00 8.27
C ASN A 31 9.03 15.65 8.78
N ALA A 32 8.96 16.99 8.78
CA ALA A 32 7.77 17.72 9.20
C ALA A 32 6.57 17.43 8.27
N GLU A 33 6.77 17.47 6.95
CA GLU A 33 5.74 17.16 5.95
C GLU A 33 5.24 15.71 6.05
N LEU A 34 6.14 14.75 6.25
CA LEU A 34 5.77 13.36 6.44
C LEU A 34 4.93 13.14 7.71
N TYR A 35 5.28 13.79 8.81
CA TYR A 35 4.47 13.74 10.02
C TYR A 35 3.12 14.42 9.85
N GLU A 36 3.06 15.53 9.12
CA GLU A 36 1.79 16.18 8.81
C GLU A 36 0.91 15.27 7.95
N PHE A 37 1.47 14.62 6.94
CA PHE A 37 0.76 13.64 6.13
C PHE A 37 0.22 12.47 6.97
N ILE A 38 1.05 11.87 7.83
CA ILE A 38 0.63 10.78 8.73
C ILE A 38 -0.48 11.26 9.67
N ALA A 39 -0.34 12.45 10.27
CA ALA A 39 -1.33 13.00 11.18
C ALA A 39 -2.68 13.26 10.48
N LEU A 40 -2.66 13.80 9.27
CA LEU A 40 -3.86 14.01 8.46
C LEU A 40 -4.51 12.68 8.09
N ALA A 41 -3.72 11.69 7.68
CA ALA A 41 -4.21 10.37 7.32
C ALA A 41 -4.85 9.64 8.52
N LEU A 42 -4.18 9.61 9.66
CA LEU A 42 -4.74 9.01 10.89
C LEU A 42 -5.99 9.76 11.38
N ARG A 43 -6.00 11.08 11.28
CA ARG A 43 -7.18 11.89 11.61
C ARG A 43 -8.36 11.60 10.69
N ALA A 44 -8.11 11.44 9.39
CA ALA A 44 -9.17 11.25 8.41
C ALA A 44 -9.74 9.81 8.41
N TYR A 45 -8.88 8.80 8.56
CA TYR A 45 -9.23 7.41 8.31
C TYR A 45 -9.28 6.53 9.56
N VAL A 46 -8.53 6.84 10.60
CA VAL A 46 -8.46 6.03 11.82
C VAL A 46 -9.30 6.64 12.95
N ASN A 47 -9.10 7.90 13.24
CA ASN A 47 -9.76 8.56 14.35
C ASN A 47 -11.31 8.48 14.32
N PRO A 48 -12.01 8.61 13.16
CA PRO A 48 -13.47 8.60 13.12
C PRO A 48 -14.12 7.30 13.58
N TRP A 49 -13.46 6.16 13.38
CA TRP A 49 -13.98 4.88 13.85
C TRP A 49 -13.46 4.51 15.24
N TRP A 50 -12.20 4.87 15.55
CA TRP A 50 -11.64 4.58 16.88
C TRP A 50 -12.39 5.30 18.00
N THR A 51 -12.74 6.56 17.81
CA THR A 51 -13.53 7.34 18.78
C THR A 51 -14.94 6.80 19.01
N LYS A 52 -15.46 5.95 18.11
CA LYS A 52 -16.75 5.24 18.32
C LYS A 52 -16.57 3.99 19.19
N ILE A 53 -15.40 3.38 19.21
CA ILE A 53 -15.06 2.22 20.04
C ILE A 53 -14.72 2.67 21.45
N THR A 54 -13.82 3.64 21.56
CA THR A 54 -13.40 4.20 22.85
C THR A 54 -13.20 5.72 22.76
N ARG A 55 -13.66 6.42 23.81
CA ARG A 55 -13.52 7.88 23.92
C ARG A 55 -12.32 8.31 24.76
N TYR A 56 -11.78 7.39 25.53
CA TYR A 56 -10.79 7.69 26.58
C TYR A 56 -9.38 7.25 26.22
N ASP A 57 -9.23 6.40 25.20
CA ASP A 57 -7.92 5.93 24.78
C ASP A 57 -7.20 7.00 23.96
N LYS A 58 -6.13 7.53 24.56
CA LYS A 58 -5.23 8.52 23.95
C LYS A 58 -3.91 7.90 23.49
N GLU A 59 -3.70 6.61 23.73
CA GLU A 59 -2.43 5.93 23.45
C GLU A 59 -2.41 5.23 22.11
N PHE A 60 -3.58 4.91 21.55
CA PHE A 60 -3.70 4.17 20.29
C PHE A 60 -3.01 4.86 19.11
N LEU A 61 -3.26 6.15 18.88
CA LEU A 61 -2.63 6.89 17.79
C LEU A 61 -1.12 7.05 17.95
N PRO A 62 -0.59 7.37 19.13
CA PRO A 62 0.85 7.30 19.40
C PRO A 62 1.47 5.93 19.15
N THR A 63 0.80 4.85 19.54
CA THR A 63 1.26 3.46 19.30
C THR A 63 1.34 3.16 17.79
N ILE A 64 0.30 3.47 17.03
CA ILE A 64 0.32 3.35 15.56
C ILE A 64 1.46 4.18 14.97
N THR A 65 1.69 5.40 15.47
CA THR A 65 2.78 6.26 15.00
C THR A 65 4.14 5.63 15.26
N ARG A 66 4.34 4.99 16.42
CA ARG A 66 5.56 4.23 16.74
C ARG A 66 5.80 3.11 15.71
N ILE A 67 4.76 2.33 15.41
CA ILE A 67 4.84 1.24 14.43
C ILE A 67 5.18 1.78 13.04
N PHE A 68 4.49 2.83 12.58
CA PHE A 68 4.81 3.46 11.29
C PHE A 68 6.24 4.00 11.23
N THR A 69 6.71 4.62 12.31
CA THR A 69 8.09 5.11 12.40
C THR A 69 9.08 3.96 12.26
N ALA A 70 8.86 2.84 12.94
CA ALA A 70 9.71 1.66 12.84
C ALA A 70 9.72 1.07 11.41
N VAL A 71 8.55 0.92 10.80
CA VAL A 71 8.42 0.42 9.42
C VAL A 71 9.12 1.36 8.42
N ILE A 72 8.90 2.66 8.53
CA ILE A 72 9.50 3.66 7.62
C ILE A 72 11.02 3.64 7.76
N ARG A 73 11.57 3.56 8.98
CA ARG A 73 13.02 3.45 9.21
C ARG A 73 13.61 2.15 8.68
N ALA A 74 12.91 1.04 8.85
CA ALA A 74 13.34 -0.24 8.30
C ALA A 74 13.38 -0.20 6.76
N LEU A 75 12.41 0.43 6.12
CA LEU A 75 12.38 0.64 4.68
C LEU A 75 13.48 1.63 4.22
N GLU A 76 13.66 2.74 4.94
CA GLU A 76 14.72 3.72 4.66
C GLU A 76 16.09 3.06 4.69
N THR A 77 16.40 2.32 5.75
CA THR A 77 17.69 1.62 5.88
C THR A 77 17.94 0.67 4.72
N ARG A 78 16.92 -0.06 4.28
CA ARG A 78 17.02 -0.97 3.14
C ARG A 78 17.20 -0.23 1.83
N LEU A 79 16.42 0.83 1.59
CA LEU A 79 16.52 1.63 0.36
C LEU A 79 17.88 2.30 0.22
N VAL A 80 18.43 2.83 1.32
CA VAL A 80 19.76 3.46 1.32
C VAL A 80 20.88 2.44 1.11
N SER A 81 20.70 1.19 1.58
CA SER A 81 21.69 0.13 1.44
C SER A 81 21.71 -0.54 0.07
N ILE A 82 20.67 -0.37 -0.74
CA ILE A 82 20.56 -1.01 -2.07
C ILE A 82 21.16 -0.09 -3.13
N ASP A 83 22.03 -0.65 -3.97
CA ASP A 83 22.41 0.01 -5.23
C ASP A 83 21.26 -0.13 -6.24
N LEU A 84 20.55 0.97 -6.47
CA LEU A 84 19.40 1.01 -7.37
C LEU A 84 19.80 1.05 -8.86
N ALA A 85 21.05 1.39 -9.18
CA ALA A 85 21.48 1.51 -10.57
C ALA A 85 21.40 0.18 -11.36
N PRO A 86 21.91 -0.95 -10.86
CA PRO A 86 21.71 -2.24 -11.52
C PRO A 86 20.24 -2.62 -11.67
N LEU A 87 19.42 -2.34 -10.65
CA LEU A 87 17.99 -2.65 -10.67
C LEU A 87 17.28 -1.92 -11.82
N PHE A 88 17.49 -0.60 -11.95
CA PHE A 88 16.79 0.21 -12.96
C PHE A 88 17.37 0.09 -14.36
N PHE A 89 18.69 -0.05 -14.50
CA PHE A 89 19.36 -0.01 -15.82
C PHE A 89 19.66 -1.39 -16.40
N ARG A 90 19.62 -2.45 -15.60
CA ARG A 90 19.89 -3.82 -16.05
C ARG A 90 18.71 -4.75 -15.81
N ASP A 91 18.31 -4.93 -14.55
CA ASP A 91 17.42 -6.01 -14.15
C ASP A 91 15.98 -5.74 -14.59
N LEU A 92 15.47 -4.53 -14.38
CA LEU A 92 14.11 -4.17 -14.80
C LEU A 92 13.93 -4.17 -16.32
N PRO A 93 14.81 -3.59 -17.13
CA PRO A 93 14.73 -3.70 -18.59
C PRO A 93 14.83 -5.13 -19.09
N ALA A 94 15.69 -5.96 -18.49
CA ALA A 94 15.82 -7.37 -18.85
C ALA A 94 14.53 -8.14 -18.57
N LEU A 95 13.92 -7.96 -17.40
CA LEU A 95 12.65 -8.58 -17.02
C LEU A 95 11.51 -8.16 -17.96
N VAL A 96 11.39 -6.87 -18.26
CA VAL A 96 10.36 -6.36 -19.18
C VAL A 96 10.54 -6.92 -20.59
N THR A 97 11.79 -6.96 -21.09
CA THR A 97 12.10 -7.52 -22.40
C THR A 97 11.77 -8.99 -22.47
N GLN A 98 12.17 -9.77 -21.46
CA GLN A 98 11.88 -11.21 -21.39
C GLN A 98 10.38 -11.46 -21.33
N HIS A 99 9.66 -10.72 -20.48
CA HIS A 99 8.20 -10.80 -20.39
C HIS A 99 7.50 -10.56 -21.72
N TYR A 100 7.95 -9.54 -22.46
CA TYR A 100 7.42 -9.21 -23.78
C TYR A 100 7.70 -10.31 -24.82
N VAL A 101 8.92 -10.85 -24.84
CA VAL A 101 9.32 -11.95 -25.74
C VAL A 101 8.47 -13.19 -25.47
N ASP A 102 8.34 -13.57 -24.21
CA ASP A 102 7.56 -14.77 -23.83
C ASP A 102 6.07 -14.59 -24.10
N PHE A 103 5.52 -13.40 -23.87
CA PHE A 103 4.14 -13.11 -24.25
C PHE A 103 3.91 -13.24 -25.76
N ARG A 104 4.82 -12.71 -26.58
CA ARG A 104 4.74 -12.87 -28.04
C ARG A 104 4.85 -14.34 -28.46
N ASN A 105 5.74 -15.10 -27.86
CA ASN A 105 5.91 -16.52 -28.10
C ASN A 105 4.65 -17.30 -27.73
N ALA A 106 4.05 -17.03 -26.56
CA ALA A 106 2.79 -17.63 -26.17
C ALA A 106 1.69 -17.30 -27.16
N LYS A 107 1.55 -16.03 -27.55
CA LYS A 107 0.53 -15.57 -28.50
C LYS A 107 0.70 -16.21 -29.89
N SER A 108 1.93 -16.40 -30.38
CA SER A 108 2.19 -17.03 -31.69
C SER A 108 1.84 -18.51 -31.72
N LYS A 109 1.81 -19.17 -30.56
CA LYS A 109 1.47 -20.60 -30.44
C LYS A 109 -0.04 -20.83 -30.19
N LEU A 110 -0.79 -19.78 -29.95
CA LEU A 110 -2.22 -19.85 -29.75
C LEU A 110 -2.90 -20.45 -30.98
N HIS A 111 -3.86 -21.36 -30.78
CA HIS A 111 -4.59 -22.09 -31.84
C HIS A 111 -3.73 -23.02 -32.74
N THR A 112 -2.47 -23.24 -32.37
CA THR A 112 -1.61 -24.21 -33.09
C THR A 112 -1.67 -25.57 -32.40
N SER A 113 -1.25 -26.62 -33.13
CA SER A 113 -1.13 -27.97 -32.57
C SER A 113 -0.18 -28.05 -31.35
N TYR A 114 0.75 -27.15 -31.25
CA TYR A 114 1.64 -27.03 -30.12
C TYR A 114 0.90 -26.69 -28.80
N ALA A 115 -0.23 -26.03 -28.89
CA ALA A 115 -1.04 -25.63 -27.75
C ALA A 115 -2.09 -26.71 -27.39
N SER A 116 -1.64 -27.94 -27.10
CA SER A 116 -2.53 -29.08 -26.75
C SER A 116 -3.65 -29.30 -27.77
N GLY A 117 -3.31 -29.34 -29.05
CA GLY A 117 -4.28 -29.44 -30.15
C GLY A 117 -5.12 -28.18 -30.39
N GLY A 118 -4.65 -27.02 -29.88
CA GLY A 118 -5.33 -25.73 -29.98
C GLY A 118 -6.24 -25.38 -28.79
N ALA A 119 -6.33 -26.27 -27.79
CA ALA A 119 -7.21 -26.08 -26.62
C ALA A 119 -6.59 -25.19 -25.53
N ALA A 120 -5.24 -25.01 -25.48
CA ALA A 120 -4.60 -24.23 -24.45
C ALA A 120 -4.87 -22.73 -24.59
N THR A 121 -5.19 -22.08 -23.49
CA THR A 121 -5.43 -20.64 -23.43
C THR A 121 -4.12 -19.85 -23.38
N LEU A 122 -4.17 -18.56 -23.73
CA LEU A 122 -3.02 -17.68 -23.67
C LEU A 122 -2.37 -17.62 -22.28
N PRO A 123 -3.12 -17.48 -21.16
CA PRO A 123 -2.54 -17.54 -19.82
C PRO A 123 -1.79 -18.85 -19.54
N GLN A 124 -2.33 -19.98 -19.94
CA GLN A 124 -1.70 -21.29 -19.77
C GLN A 124 -0.37 -21.39 -20.56
N LEU A 125 -0.37 -20.97 -21.83
CA LEU A 125 0.83 -20.96 -22.65
C LEU A 125 1.90 -20.04 -22.10
N PHE A 126 1.49 -18.87 -21.63
CA PHE A 126 2.41 -17.90 -21.01
C PHE A 126 2.98 -18.43 -19.69
N HIS A 127 2.14 -19.04 -18.85
CA HIS A 127 2.58 -19.64 -17.59
C HIS A 127 3.59 -20.78 -17.81
N HIS A 128 3.44 -21.57 -18.89
CA HIS A 128 4.45 -22.59 -19.23
C HIS A 128 5.80 -22.02 -19.63
N LEU A 129 5.85 -20.80 -20.19
CA LEU A 129 7.10 -20.13 -20.53
C LEU A 129 7.73 -19.44 -19.32
N GLN A 130 6.90 -18.92 -18.41
CA GLN A 130 7.33 -18.25 -17.20
C GLN A 130 6.62 -18.81 -15.95
N PRO A 131 6.94 -20.06 -15.54
CA PRO A 131 6.33 -20.63 -14.35
C PRO A 131 6.80 -19.86 -13.11
N HIS A 132 5.86 -19.28 -12.39
CA HIS A 132 6.13 -18.56 -11.16
C HIS A 132 5.06 -18.87 -10.12
N MET A 133 5.47 -19.11 -8.87
CA MET A 133 4.55 -19.48 -7.78
C MET A 133 3.50 -18.40 -7.43
N ALA A 134 3.77 -17.15 -7.82
CA ALA A 134 2.83 -16.05 -7.61
C ALA A 134 1.66 -16.05 -8.57
N VAL A 135 1.73 -16.81 -9.66
CA VAL A 135 0.71 -16.83 -10.71
C VAL A 135 0.29 -18.27 -10.98
N ASN A 136 -1.01 -18.51 -10.97
CA ASN A 136 -1.59 -19.81 -11.31
C ASN A 136 -1.62 -20.01 -12.84
N SER A 137 -1.87 -21.24 -13.27
CA SER A 137 -1.96 -21.59 -14.71
C SER A 137 -3.07 -20.87 -15.46
N ASP A 138 -4.07 -20.36 -14.79
CA ASP A 138 -5.17 -19.54 -15.32
C ASP A 138 -4.87 -18.06 -15.43
N GLY A 139 -3.65 -17.64 -15.01
CA GLY A 139 -3.20 -16.26 -15.01
C GLY A 139 -3.62 -15.44 -13.79
N GLN A 140 -4.24 -16.08 -12.79
CA GLN A 140 -4.63 -15.41 -11.55
C GLN A 140 -3.46 -15.36 -10.55
N ILE A 141 -3.41 -14.30 -9.76
CA ILE A 141 -2.40 -14.14 -8.71
C ILE A 141 -2.76 -15.04 -7.53
N SER A 142 -1.78 -15.77 -7.01
CA SER A 142 -1.94 -16.65 -5.85
C SER A 142 -1.98 -15.85 -4.56
N ASP A 143 -3.14 -15.86 -3.90
CA ASP A 143 -3.32 -15.24 -2.57
C ASP A 143 -2.37 -15.82 -1.52
N VAL A 144 -2.09 -17.12 -1.61
CA VAL A 144 -1.18 -17.80 -0.67
C VAL A 144 0.24 -17.27 -0.80
N TYR A 145 0.72 -17.10 -2.03
CA TYR A 145 2.05 -16.55 -2.28
C TYR A 145 2.16 -15.11 -1.75
N VAL A 146 1.20 -14.25 -2.09
CA VAL A 146 1.20 -12.85 -1.65
C VAL A 146 1.11 -12.76 -0.13
N ARG A 147 0.29 -13.60 0.51
CA ARG A 147 0.17 -13.66 1.97
C ARG A 147 1.50 -14.01 2.64
N GLN A 148 2.22 -15.00 2.13
CA GLN A 148 3.53 -15.37 2.63
C GLN A 148 4.58 -14.27 2.40
N ALA A 149 4.57 -13.64 1.23
CA ALA A 149 5.46 -12.51 0.93
C ALA A 149 5.23 -11.34 1.89
N ILE A 150 3.96 -10.99 2.15
CA ILE A 150 3.61 -9.96 3.14
C ILE A 150 4.09 -10.34 4.53
N ASP A 151 3.91 -11.59 4.96
CA ASP A 151 4.35 -12.05 6.28
C ASP A 151 5.87 -11.91 6.45
N HIS A 152 6.65 -12.23 5.42
CA HIS A 152 8.08 -11.99 5.40
C HIS A 152 8.47 -10.51 5.45
N ILE A 153 7.73 -9.65 4.75
CA ILE A 153 7.94 -8.20 4.78
C ILE A 153 7.64 -7.66 6.19
N LEU A 154 6.53 -8.07 6.78
CA LEU A 154 6.14 -7.65 8.13
C LEU A 154 7.18 -8.10 9.16
N LYS A 155 7.66 -9.34 9.07
CA LYS A 155 8.74 -9.85 9.92
C LYS A 155 10.01 -9.01 9.82
N ALA A 156 10.29 -8.47 8.66
CA ALA A 156 11.49 -7.68 8.41
C ALA A 156 11.37 -6.20 8.79
N CYS A 157 10.14 -5.68 8.89
CA CYS A 157 9.87 -4.25 9.08
C CYS A 157 9.25 -3.91 10.43
N LEU A 158 8.47 -4.84 11.03
CA LEU A 158 7.84 -4.61 12.31
C LEU A 158 8.84 -4.79 13.46
N PRO A 159 8.68 -4.04 14.56
CA PRO A 159 9.33 -4.37 15.82
C PRO A 159 8.99 -5.80 16.26
N GLN A 160 9.92 -6.47 16.92
CA GLN A 160 9.75 -7.87 17.32
C GLN A 160 8.52 -8.07 18.21
N GLU A 161 8.27 -7.15 19.13
CA GLU A 161 7.12 -7.20 20.04
C GLU A 161 5.78 -7.18 19.28
N ASP A 162 5.65 -6.32 18.26
CA ASP A 162 4.43 -6.18 17.45
C ASP A 162 4.29 -7.37 16.45
N TYR A 163 5.40 -7.99 16.05
CA TYR A 163 5.37 -9.18 15.19
C TYR A 163 5.03 -10.46 15.95
N GLU A 164 5.43 -10.59 17.21
CA GLU A 164 5.14 -11.76 18.05
C GLU A 164 3.66 -11.87 18.43
N SER A 165 2.93 -10.75 18.45
CA SER A 165 1.49 -10.76 18.66
C SER A 165 0.77 -11.36 17.43
N GLU A 166 0.34 -12.62 17.53
CA GLU A 166 -0.32 -13.33 16.43
C GLU A 166 -1.57 -12.61 15.91
N ALA A 167 -2.39 -12.08 16.81
CA ALA A 167 -3.64 -11.40 16.45
C ALA A 167 -3.37 -10.12 15.67
N GLU A 168 -2.43 -9.29 16.11
CA GLU A 168 -2.08 -8.03 15.46
C GLU A 168 -1.42 -8.29 14.11
N ARG A 169 -0.46 -9.21 14.05
CA ARG A 169 0.19 -9.63 12.79
C ARG A 169 -0.82 -10.14 11.78
N TYR A 170 -1.77 -10.99 12.21
CA TYR A 170 -2.81 -11.52 11.34
C TYR A 170 -3.68 -10.40 10.76
N ILE A 171 -4.15 -9.49 11.61
CA ILE A 171 -5.00 -8.36 11.19
C ILE A 171 -4.24 -7.46 10.21
N VAL A 172 -3.02 -7.06 10.54
CA VAL A 172 -2.20 -6.19 9.67
C VAL A 172 -1.93 -6.88 8.33
N ARG A 173 -1.57 -8.16 8.35
CA ARG A 173 -1.33 -8.95 7.14
C ARG A 173 -2.55 -8.99 6.23
N GLU A 174 -3.73 -9.30 6.75
CA GLU A 174 -4.96 -9.40 5.95
C GLU A 174 -5.42 -8.03 5.42
N ILE A 175 -5.18 -6.94 6.16
CA ILE A 175 -5.42 -5.58 5.67
C ILE A 175 -4.50 -5.29 4.49
N VAL A 176 -3.20 -5.50 4.63
CA VAL A 176 -2.21 -5.26 3.56
C VAL A 176 -2.50 -6.14 2.35
N LEU A 177 -2.81 -7.42 2.55
CA LEU A 177 -3.20 -8.36 1.50
C LEU A 177 -4.42 -7.85 0.73
N SER A 178 -5.48 -7.45 1.44
CA SER A 178 -6.70 -6.93 0.82
C SER A 178 -6.43 -5.69 -0.02
N VAL A 179 -5.61 -4.75 0.48
CA VAL A 179 -5.22 -3.55 -0.27
C VAL A 179 -4.43 -3.90 -1.52
N LEU A 180 -3.44 -4.78 -1.41
CA LEU A 180 -2.60 -5.18 -2.54
C LEU A 180 -3.40 -5.88 -3.62
N LEU A 181 -4.17 -6.91 -3.26
CA LEU A 181 -4.88 -7.74 -4.23
C LEU A 181 -6.09 -7.04 -4.85
N ARG A 182 -6.83 -6.24 -4.07
CA ARG A 182 -8.07 -5.61 -4.56
C ARG A 182 -7.88 -4.25 -5.21
N ASN A 183 -6.88 -3.49 -4.77
CA ASN A 183 -6.72 -2.11 -5.20
C ASN A 183 -5.42 -1.87 -5.98
N VAL A 184 -4.28 -2.30 -5.44
CA VAL A 184 -2.96 -1.96 -6.00
C VAL A 184 -2.68 -2.77 -7.24
N LEU A 185 -2.66 -4.10 -7.14
CA LEU A 185 -2.30 -4.97 -8.26
C LEU A 185 -3.23 -4.80 -9.47
N PRO A 186 -4.57 -4.78 -9.31
CA PRO A 186 -5.47 -4.54 -10.45
C PRO A 186 -5.26 -3.18 -11.12
N CYS A 187 -4.79 -2.17 -10.37
CA CYS A 187 -4.54 -0.85 -10.91
C CYS A 187 -3.20 -0.78 -11.66
N VAL A 188 -2.11 -1.21 -11.01
CA VAL A 188 -0.74 -1.07 -11.57
C VAL A 188 -0.47 -1.99 -12.76
N THR A 189 -1.23 -3.08 -12.88
CA THR A 189 -1.11 -4.02 -14.00
C THR A 189 -1.89 -3.58 -15.24
N GLN A 190 -2.67 -2.51 -15.17
CA GLN A 190 -3.42 -2.01 -16.33
C GLN A 190 -2.51 -1.29 -17.32
N PRO A 191 -2.62 -1.56 -18.63
CA PRO A 191 -1.81 -0.87 -19.64
C PRO A 191 -1.95 0.66 -19.61
N TRP A 192 -3.16 1.17 -19.38
CA TRP A 192 -3.42 2.60 -19.29
C TRP A 192 -2.68 3.26 -18.14
N PHE A 193 -2.51 2.56 -17.03
CA PHE A 193 -1.77 3.06 -15.87
C PHE A 193 -0.29 3.25 -16.20
N ILE A 194 0.34 2.23 -16.80
CA ILE A 194 1.73 2.25 -17.22
C ILE A 194 1.95 3.36 -18.27
N GLN A 195 1.06 3.45 -19.27
CA GLN A 195 1.12 4.50 -20.29
C GLN A 195 0.98 5.90 -19.70
N LYS A 196 0.07 6.08 -18.75
CA LYS A 196 -0.11 7.37 -18.05
C LYS A 196 1.11 7.74 -17.22
N LEU A 197 1.72 6.77 -16.54
CA LEU A 197 2.95 6.97 -15.78
C LEU A 197 4.09 7.42 -16.68
N MET A 198 4.30 6.74 -17.81
CA MET A 198 5.30 7.12 -18.81
C MET A 198 5.04 8.52 -19.38
N LEU A 199 3.80 8.81 -19.78
CA LEU A 199 3.43 10.11 -20.33
C LEU A 199 3.67 11.24 -19.33
N ASN A 200 3.29 11.08 -18.08
CA ASN A 200 3.48 12.10 -17.05
C ASN A 200 4.96 12.42 -16.83
N ASN A 201 5.82 11.40 -16.82
CA ASN A 201 7.25 11.61 -16.64
C ASN A 201 7.91 12.26 -17.87
N LEU A 202 7.56 11.80 -19.07
CA LEU A 202 8.14 12.35 -20.32
C LEU A 202 7.65 13.78 -20.62
N VAL A 203 6.40 14.10 -20.26
CA VAL A 203 5.84 15.45 -20.51
C VAL A 203 6.29 16.44 -19.45
N SER A 204 6.50 16.00 -18.20
CA SER A 204 6.99 16.86 -17.12
C SER A 204 8.36 17.45 -17.44
N GLU A 205 9.29 16.64 -17.97
CA GLU A 205 10.63 17.10 -18.35
C GLU A 205 10.61 18.15 -19.49
N ARG A 206 9.61 18.08 -20.40
CA ARG A 206 9.51 19.05 -21.50
C ARG A 206 8.96 20.41 -21.09
N HIS A 207 8.19 20.49 -20.01
CA HIS A 207 7.58 21.75 -19.53
C HIS A 207 8.53 22.59 -18.67
N GLU A 208 9.56 22.01 -18.06
CA GLU A 208 10.58 22.80 -17.36
C GLU A 208 11.58 23.49 -18.30
N ALA A 209 11.64 23.08 -19.57
CA ALA A 209 12.62 23.59 -20.54
C ALA A 209 12.15 24.77 -21.41
N LYS A 210 10.88 25.16 -21.40
CA LYS A 210 10.40 26.32 -22.21
C LYS A 210 9.09 26.91 -21.69
N PHE A 211 9.14 28.14 -21.26
CA PHE A 211 8.26 29.29 -21.37
C PHE A 211 8.13 30.08 -20.06
N PRO A 212 8.43 31.42 -20.12
CA PRO A 212 8.07 32.33 -19.05
C PRO A 212 6.59 32.70 -19.16
N GLU A 213 6.00 32.87 -18.00
CA GLU A 213 4.75 33.56 -17.70
C GLU A 213 3.77 33.87 -18.89
N VAL A 214 2.57 33.33 -18.82
CA VAL A 214 1.28 34.02 -18.82
C VAL A 214 0.16 32.98 -18.84
N SER A 215 -0.78 33.18 -17.96
CA SER A 215 -2.18 32.73 -17.98
C SER A 215 -2.65 31.90 -16.83
N ARG A 216 -3.42 32.58 -16.03
CA ARG A 216 -4.42 32.06 -15.11
C ARG A 216 -5.39 31.11 -15.82
N PHE A 217 -5.95 30.22 -15.04
CA PHE A 217 -7.11 29.34 -15.26
C PHE A 217 -6.81 27.94 -15.79
N THR A 218 -6.98 27.05 -14.98
CA THR A 218 -7.91 25.93 -14.78
C THR A 218 -7.26 24.89 -13.90
N PHE A 219 -7.82 24.71 -12.75
CA PHE A 219 -7.52 23.62 -11.82
C PHE A 219 -8.02 22.32 -12.44
N VAL A 220 -7.22 21.69 -13.27
CA VAL A 220 -7.40 20.28 -13.62
C VAL A 220 -6.69 19.50 -12.52
N PRO A 221 -7.39 18.66 -11.73
CA PRO A 221 -6.73 17.83 -10.75
C PRO A 221 -5.78 16.92 -11.50
N ARG A 222 -4.49 17.18 -11.37
CA ARG A 222 -3.42 16.32 -11.83
C ARG A 222 -3.50 15.03 -10.98
N ASN A 223 -4.27 14.06 -11.45
CA ASN A 223 -4.25 12.70 -10.91
C ASN A 223 -2.91 12.04 -11.26
N THR A 224 -1.84 12.57 -10.69
CA THR A 224 -0.58 11.84 -10.61
C THR A 224 -0.79 10.74 -9.58
N PHE A 225 -0.58 9.49 -9.99
CA PHE A 225 -0.52 8.39 -9.07
C PHE A 225 0.76 8.58 -8.25
N SER A 226 0.61 9.24 -7.13
CA SER A 226 1.68 9.50 -6.19
C SER A 226 1.61 8.44 -5.08
N LEU A 227 2.69 8.26 -4.35
CA LEU A 227 2.69 7.50 -3.09
C LEU A 227 1.55 7.93 -2.17
N GLN A 228 1.16 9.20 -2.25
CA GLN A 228 0.00 9.77 -1.57
C GLN A 228 -1.32 9.09 -1.98
N SER A 229 -1.55 8.85 -3.28
CA SER A 229 -2.75 8.13 -3.74
C SER A 229 -2.78 6.70 -3.24
N LEU A 230 -1.64 6.03 -3.20
CA LEU A 230 -1.50 4.67 -2.67
C LEU A 230 -1.79 4.62 -1.16
N ALA A 231 -1.28 5.59 -0.41
CA ALA A 231 -1.59 5.75 1.01
C ALA A 231 -3.09 6.06 1.25
N ILE A 232 -3.70 6.91 0.42
CA ILE A 232 -5.14 7.20 0.48
C ILE A 232 -5.96 5.92 0.25
N TYR A 233 -5.62 5.10 -0.75
CA TYR A 233 -6.28 3.82 -0.98
C TYR A 233 -6.11 2.87 0.20
N PHE A 234 -4.92 2.78 0.77
CA PHE A 234 -4.66 1.97 1.96
C PHE A 234 -5.57 2.39 3.13
N PHE A 235 -5.55 3.65 3.49
CA PHE A 235 -6.36 4.16 4.60
C PHE A 235 -7.87 4.07 4.34
N SER A 236 -8.32 4.29 3.11
CA SER A 236 -9.72 4.11 2.71
C SER A 236 -10.19 2.66 2.91
N THR A 237 -9.34 1.69 2.58
CA THR A 237 -9.64 0.26 2.79
C THR A 237 -9.70 -0.09 4.28
N VAL A 238 -8.78 0.44 5.08
CA VAL A 238 -8.81 0.30 6.56
C VAL A 238 -10.12 0.85 7.11
N GLN A 239 -10.57 2.00 6.65
CA GLN A 239 -11.83 2.62 7.06
C GLN A 239 -13.04 1.74 6.70
N THR A 240 -13.06 1.15 5.50
CA THR A 240 -14.15 0.26 5.05
C THR A 240 -14.24 -1.00 5.90
N ILE A 241 -13.10 -1.65 6.18
CA ILE A 241 -13.02 -2.85 7.03
C ILE A 241 -13.45 -2.51 8.45
N SER A 242 -13.01 -1.38 8.99
CA SER A 242 -13.37 -0.91 10.33
C SER A 242 -14.86 -0.61 10.45
N GLY A 243 -15.48 -0.05 9.41
CA GLY A 243 -16.92 0.15 9.32
C GLY A 243 -17.70 -1.17 9.40
N ALA A 244 -17.26 -2.20 8.70
CA ALA A 244 -17.85 -3.54 8.76
C ALA A 244 -17.69 -4.18 10.15
N CYS A 245 -16.54 -4.07 10.79
CA CYS A 245 -16.32 -4.54 12.16
C CYS A 245 -17.24 -3.84 13.17
N LEU A 246 -17.41 -2.51 13.04
CA LEU A 246 -18.35 -1.76 13.88
C LEU A 246 -19.79 -2.23 13.69
N ALA A 247 -20.22 -2.47 12.46
CA ALA A 247 -21.57 -3.00 12.18
C ALA A 247 -21.78 -4.37 12.84
N LEU A 248 -20.79 -5.26 12.79
CA LEU A 248 -20.82 -6.56 13.47
C LEU A 248 -20.88 -6.42 14.98
N ILE A 249 -20.10 -5.51 15.59
CA ILE A 249 -20.14 -5.23 17.03
C ILE A 249 -21.52 -4.70 17.44
N HIS A 250 -22.12 -3.80 16.66
CA HIS A 250 -23.46 -3.31 16.91
C HIS A 250 -24.52 -4.41 16.79
N ALA A 251 -24.46 -5.22 15.73
CA ALA A 251 -25.36 -6.36 15.55
C ALA A 251 -25.24 -7.37 16.71
N TYR A 252 -24.02 -7.68 17.15
CA TYR A 252 -23.78 -8.56 18.29
C TYR A 252 -24.36 -7.98 19.61
N ARG A 253 -24.12 -6.69 19.88
CA ARG A 253 -24.70 -6.02 21.07
C ARG A 253 -26.23 -6.07 21.05
N GLN A 254 -26.83 -5.76 19.89
CA GLN A 254 -28.28 -5.79 19.73
C GLN A 254 -28.84 -7.20 19.89
N ALA A 255 -28.21 -8.23 19.34
CA ALA A 255 -28.59 -9.63 19.51
C ALA A 255 -28.49 -10.05 20.98
N ARG A 256 -27.39 -9.70 21.66
CA ARG A 256 -27.21 -9.99 23.10
C ARG A 256 -28.28 -9.32 23.96
N ASP A 257 -28.60 -8.06 23.69
CA ASP A 257 -29.63 -7.32 24.46
C ASP A 257 -31.03 -7.88 24.20
N THR A 258 -31.29 -8.37 22.98
CA THR A 258 -32.55 -9.09 22.66
C THR A 258 -32.64 -10.40 23.41
N ILE A 259 -31.57 -11.22 23.41
CA ILE A 259 -31.53 -12.49 24.16
C ILE A 259 -31.71 -12.24 25.66
N ARG A 260 -31.09 -11.18 26.20
CA ARG A 260 -31.23 -10.83 27.61
C ARG A 260 -32.66 -10.44 27.97
N LYS A 261 -33.35 -9.69 27.09
CA LYS A 261 -34.76 -9.32 27.28
C LYS A 261 -35.68 -10.55 27.24
N VAL A 262 -35.44 -11.47 26.29
CA VAL A 262 -36.22 -12.72 26.16
C VAL A 262 -36.05 -13.63 27.38
N ASN A 263 -34.83 -13.72 27.94
CA ASN A 263 -34.55 -14.55 29.10
C ASN A 263 -35.04 -13.92 30.44
N GLN A 264 -35.50 -12.67 30.46
CA GLN A 264 -36.03 -11.96 31.61
C GLN A 264 -37.57 -11.88 31.61
N SER A 265 -38.21 -12.27 30.53
CA SER A 265 -39.64 -12.41 30.37
C SER A 265 -40.08 -13.87 30.57
#